data_ecac2d7e998e12f0b5de28d6ea7a63dd
#
_entry.id   ecac2d7e998e12f0b5de28d6ea7a63dd
#
_cell.length_a   1.000
_cell.length_b   1.000
_cell.length_c   1.000
_cell.angle_alpha   90.00
_cell.angle_beta   90.00
_cell.angle_gamma   90.00
#
_symmetry.space_group_name_H-M   'P 1'
#
loop_
_entity.id
_entity.type
_entity.pdbx_description
1 polymer ?
#
loop_
_entity_poly.entity_id
_entity_poly.type
_entity_poly.pdbx_seq_one_letter_code
_entity_poly.pdbx_strand_id
1 'polypeptide(L)'
;MNGEKLRIGFIPLADAAALLVAVDKGFAAEAGLDIELVREVSWSNIRDKLNVGIFDAAHLIAPVAIASSLGLGHIKVPILAPFCLGVNGNAITVSPTLYAAIAAAADGDIRDPMVSGRALARVAAQRKARGEEPLTFGMTFPFSTHNYHLRFWMAAADVDPDEDVRLVVLPPPYMVESLANKHVDGFCVGAPWNSVAVDLGIGFILHFVSEILARAAEKVLGVRSAWAEENPDVLMRLVRAHGRAAAFIEDPANRDEVSAMLAAPNRIGVTAEVIRRTLDGRLKVAPGGTVRTSERYLLVGRAQAARPDPVQAAWLYAQMVRWGQAPLSTDLLAGAKAVFRPDLYDAALGKTQSPSAGEPADHIGAFAGPGFDANDVVAHLAAWKIGRR
;
A
#
# COMPACT_ATOMS: atom_id res chain seq x y z
N MET A 1 1.40 31.24 -21.60
CA MET A 1 1.81 31.16 -20.18
C MET A 1 2.74 30.00 -20.08
N ASN A 2 4.06 30.24 -19.94
CA ASN A 2 5.00 29.17 -19.61
C ASN A 2 4.75 28.81 -18.14
N GLY A 3 3.82 27.88 -17.89
CA GLY A 3 3.61 27.31 -16.58
C GLY A 3 4.85 26.52 -16.20
N GLU A 4 5.35 26.73 -15.00
CA GLU A 4 6.42 25.95 -14.43
C GLU A 4 6.02 24.45 -14.44
N LYS A 5 6.93 23.59 -14.89
CA LYS A 5 6.66 22.16 -15.07
C LYS A 5 6.56 21.48 -13.71
N LEU A 6 5.42 20.86 -13.41
CA LEU A 6 5.23 20.11 -12.16
C LEU A 6 6.03 18.82 -12.18
N ARG A 7 6.90 18.61 -11.22
CA ARG A 7 7.70 17.40 -11.08
C ARG A 7 7.05 16.45 -10.06
N ILE A 8 6.63 15.28 -10.52
CA ILE A 8 5.93 14.30 -9.69
C ILE A 8 6.71 12.98 -9.67
N GLY A 9 7.18 12.60 -8.47
CA GLY A 9 7.90 11.35 -8.27
C GLY A 9 6.97 10.16 -8.13
N PHE A 10 7.36 8.99 -8.69
CA PHE A 10 6.62 7.74 -8.53
C PHE A 10 7.52 6.51 -8.48
N ILE A 11 7.02 5.45 -7.85
CA ILE A 11 7.61 4.10 -7.87
C ILE A 11 6.84 3.24 -8.90
N PRO A 12 7.52 2.33 -9.66
CA PRO A 12 6.88 1.49 -10.68
C PRO A 12 5.99 0.41 -10.05
N LEU A 13 4.79 0.80 -9.66
CA LEU A 13 3.76 -0.01 -9.03
C LEU A 13 2.39 0.24 -9.69
N ALA A 14 1.52 -0.76 -9.65
CA ALA A 14 0.19 -0.66 -10.26
C ALA A 14 -0.72 0.40 -9.61
N ASP A 15 -0.48 0.72 -8.35
CA ASP A 15 -1.19 1.77 -7.62
C ASP A 15 -0.74 3.21 -7.98
N ALA A 16 0.30 3.36 -8.83
CA ALA A 16 0.59 4.63 -9.50
C ALA A 16 -0.31 4.89 -10.72
N ALA A 17 -1.21 3.98 -11.07
CA ALA A 17 -1.99 4.01 -12.31
C ALA A 17 -2.73 5.35 -12.51
N ALA A 18 -3.43 5.88 -11.48
CA ALA A 18 -4.17 7.13 -11.64
C ALA A 18 -3.26 8.31 -11.99
N LEU A 19 -2.06 8.37 -11.43
CA LEU A 19 -1.06 9.38 -11.78
C LEU A 19 -0.55 9.20 -13.21
N LEU A 20 -0.15 7.98 -13.57
CA LEU A 20 0.43 7.70 -14.90
C LEU A 20 -0.60 7.93 -16.02
N VAL A 21 -1.82 7.43 -15.84
CA VAL A 21 -2.92 7.61 -16.81
C VAL A 21 -3.35 9.07 -16.92
N ALA A 22 -3.34 9.84 -15.81
CA ALA A 22 -3.65 11.28 -15.86
C ALA A 22 -2.73 12.03 -16.83
N VAL A 23 -1.47 11.62 -16.90
CA VAL A 23 -0.49 12.22 -17.83
C VAL A 23 -0.61 11.61 -19.22
N ASP A 24 -0.57 10.29 -19.35
CA ASP A 24 -0.46 9.59 -20.63
C ASP A 24 -1.73 9.69 -21.48
N LYS A 25 -2.92 9.82 -20.85
CA LYS A 25 -4.20 10.12 -21.55
C LYS A 25 -4.42 11.61 -21.83
N GLY A 26 -3.52 12.46 -21.35
CA GLY A 26 -3.66 13.89 -21.55
C GLY A 26 -4.64 14.60 -20.60
N PHE A 27 -5.22 13.91 -19.61
CA PHE A 27 -6.16 14.54 -18.65
C PHE A 27 -5.51 15.67 -17.85
N ALA A 28 -4.21 15.57 -17.55
CA ALA A 28 -3.44 16.63 -16.93
C ALA A 28 -3.25 17.82 -17.88
N ALA A 29 -2.87 17.56 -19.15
CA ALA A 29 -2.69 18.62 -20.16
C ALA A 29 -4.00 19.35 -20.45
N GLU A 30 -5.13 18.65 -20.57
CA GLU A 30 -6.46 19.23 -20.73
C GLU A 30 -6.87 20.10 -19.52
N ALA A 31 -6.36 19.77 -18.33
CA ALA A 31 -6.51 20.59 -17.13
C ALA A 31 -5.50 21.78 -17.08
N GLY A 32 -4.67 21.97 -18.10
CA GLY A 32 -3.65 23.01 -18.16
C GLY A 32 -2.46 22.77 -17.25
N LEU A 33 -2.12 21.48 -16.99
CA LEU A 33 -0.97 21.05 -16.20
C LEU A 33 0.10 20.45 -17.11
N ASP A 34 1.34 20.93 -17.01
CA ASP A 34 2.53 20.31 -17.60
C ASP A 34 3.23 19.50 -16.51
N ILE A 35 3.19 18.16 -16.60
CA ILE A 35 3.70 17.24 -15.59
C ILE A 35 4.90 16.46 -16.12
N GLU A 36 6.01 16.53 -15.39
CA GLU A 36 7.16 15.64 -15.53
C GLU A 36 7.08 14.50 -14.52
N LEU A 37 6.90 13.29 -15.02
CA LEU A 37 6.93 12.07 -14.19
C LEU A 37 8.37 11.63 -13.98
N VAL A 38 8.79 11.52 -12.72
CA VAL A 38 10.14 11.08 -12.34
C VAL A 38 10.04 9.72 -11.66
N ARG A 39 10.55 8.69 -12.35
CA ARG A 39 10.57 7.31 -11.83
C ARG A 39 11.67 7.13 -10.82
N GLU A 40 11.33 6.65 -9.64
CA GLU A 40 12.22 6.38 -8.52
C GLU A 40 12.24 4.89 -8.18
N VAL A 41 13.23 4.48 -7.40
CA VAL A 41 13.40 3.07 -7.00
C VAL A 41 13.11 2.85 -5.51
N SER A 42 13.20 3.88 -4.67
CA SER A 42 13.03 3.77 -3.22
C SER A 42 12.09 4.82 -2.65
N TRP A 43 11.39 4.43 -1.59
CA TRP A 43 10.47 5.32 -0.87
C TRP A 43 11.19 6.43 -0.11
N SER A 44 12.44 6.22 0.30
CA SER A 44 13.29 7.28 0.88
C SER A 44 13.52 8.40 -0.13
N ASN A 45 13.86 8.06 -1.39
CA ASN A 45 14.06 9.05 -2.44
C ASN A 45 12.79 9.86 -2.69
N ILE A 46 11.63 9.19 -2.78
CA ILE A 46 10.33 9.87 -2.96
C ILE A 46 10.07 10.84 -1.81
N ARG A 47 10.19 10.36 -0.56
CA ARG A 47 9.98 11.16 0.65
C ARG A 47 10.91 12.38 0.69
N ASP A 48 12.21 12.13 0.54
CA ASP A 48 13.23 13.17 0.73
C ASP A 48 13.13 14.25 -0.35
N LYS A 49 12.93 13.85 -1.61
CA LYS A 49 12.76 14.79 -2.72
C LYS A 49 11.46 15.59 -2.62
N LEU A 50 10.37 15.00 -2.11
CA LEU A 50 9.14 15.73 -1.80
C LEU A 50 9.37 16.72 -0.64
N ASN A 51 10.00 16.26 0.44
CA ASN A 51 10.22 17.07 1.64
C ASN A 51 11.08 18.32 1.39
N VAL A 52 12.11 18.20 0.53
CA VAL A 52 12.98 19.33 0.18
C VAL A 52 12.52 20.14 -1.03
N GLY A 53 11.36 19.82 -1.61
CA GLY A 53 10.77 20.59 -2.71
C GLY A 53 11.32 20.30 -4.10
N ILE A 54 12.08 19.21 -4.29
CA ILE A 54 12.49 18.74 -5.62
C ILE A 54 11.29 18.17 -6.38
N PHE A 55 10.34 17.58 -5.67
CA PHE A 55 9.03 17.19 -6.20
C PHE A 55 7.95 18.13 -5.67
N ASP A 56 7.02 18.53 -6.53
CA ASP A 56 5.82 19.31 -6.18
C ASP A 56 4.76 18.39 -5.54
N ALA A 57 4.62 17.19 -6.10
CA ALA A 57 3.76 16.13 -5.60
C ALA A 57 4.46 14.77 -5.73
N ALA A 58 3.92 13.75 -5.09
CA ALA A 58 4.46 12.40 -5.18
C ALA A 58 3.39 11.31 -5.02
N HIS A 59 3.59 10.20 -5.75
CA HIS A 59 3.05 8.91 -5.41
C HIS A 59 3.74 8.46 -4.12
N LEU A 60 3.03 8.48 -3.00
CA LEU A 60 3.61 8.34 -1.66
C LEU A 60 2.88 7.25 -0.87
N ILE A 61 3.62 6.47 -0.07
CA ILE A 61 2.99 5.54 0.89
C ILE A 61 2.24 6.36 1.95
N ALA A 62 0.98 6.01 2.20
CA ALA A 62 0.13 6.72 3.15
C ALA A 62 0.75 6.88 4.56
N PRO A 63 1.34 5.85 5.20
CA PRO A 63 2.06 6.01 6.46
C PRO A 63 3.24 6.99 6.40
N VAL A 64 3.94 7.10 5.26
CA VAL A 64 5.04 8.08 5.12
C VAL A 64 4.52 9.51 5.13
N ALA A 65 3.36 9.78 4.49
CA ALA A 65 2.73 11.10 4.56
C ALA A 65 2.41 11.49 6.01
N ILE A 66 1.88 10.55 6.80
CA ILE A 66 1.59 10.74 8.22
C ILE A 66 2.89 10.94 9.02
N ALA A 67 3.88 10.06 8.85
CA ALA A 67 5.14 10.13 9.57
C ALA A 67 5.89 11.46 9.30
N SER A 68 5.93 11.91 8.03
CA SER A 68 6.51 13.21 7.66
C SER A 68 5.78 14.37 8.33
N SER A 69 4.45 14.35 8.34
CA SER A 69 3.64 15.40 8.95
C SER A 69 3.79 15.47 10.47
N LEU A 70 3.99 14.32 11.11
CA LEU A 70 4.15 14.24 12.57
C LEU A 70 5.61 14.38 13.04
N GLY A 71 6.60 14.34 12.12
CA GLY A 71 8.02 14.37 12.45
C GLY A 71 8.53 13.06 13.07
N LEU A 72 7.97 11.92 12.64
CA LEU A 72 8.34 10.59 13.14
C LEU A 72 9.52 10.03 12.32
N GLY A 73 10.64 9.79 13.01
CA GLY A 73 11.83 9.19 12.41
C GLY A 73 12.64 10.07 11.46
N HIS A 74 12.23 11.31 11.21
CA HIS A 74 12.94 12.30 10.39
C HIS A 74 12.39 13.72 10.58
N ILE A 75 12.89 14.70 9.79
CA ILE A 75 12.44 16.09 9.83
C ILE A 75 10.93 16.19 9.58
N LYS A 76 10.25 16.99 10.40
CA LYS A 76 8.82 17.27 10.26
C LYS A 76 8.56 18.15 9.03
N VAL A 77 7.80 17.62 8.10
CA VAL A 77 7.31 18.33 6.91
C VAL A 77 5.83 18.03 6.76
N PRO A 78 4.93 19.02 6.94
CA PRO A 78 3.50 18.82 6.77
C PRO A 78 3.14 18.44 5.33
N ILE A 79 2.52 17.28 5.18
CA ILE A 79 2.04 16.72 3.91
C ILE A 79 0.51 16.67 3.95
N LEU A 80 -0.12 16.99 2.83
CA LEU A 80 -1.55 16.78 2.58
C LEU A 80 -1.72 15.64 1.58
N ALA A 81 -2.74 14.83 1.81
CA ALA A 81 -3.16 13.74 0.93
C ALA A 81 -4.60 14.02 0.43
N PRO A 82 -4.76 14.82 -0.65
CA PRO A 82 -6.07 15.18 -1.19
C PRO A 82 -6.69 14.09 -2.07
N PHE A 83 -5.94 13.03 -2.42
CA PHE A 83 -6.37 11.94 -3.27
C PHE A 83 -5.70 10.64 -2.85
N CYS A 84 -6.47 9.55 -2.74
CA CYS A 84 -5.96 8.21 -2.52
C CYS A 84 -5.70 7.55 -3.88
N LEU A 85 -4.44 7.20 -4.18
CA LEU A 85 -4.04 6.62 -5.47
C LEU A 85 -4.34 5.13 -5.55
N GLY A 86 -4.40 4.45 -4.39
CA GLY A 86 -4.74 3.05 -4.30
C GLY A 86 -5.12 2.63 -2.89
N VAL A 87 -6.17 1.81 -2.81
CA VAL A 87 -6.56 1.06 -1.62
C VAL A 87 -6.27 -0.41 -1.89
N ASN A 88 -5.65 -1.10 -0.94
CA ASN A 88 -5.13 -2.46 -1.11
C ASN A 88 -4.04 -2.55 -2.19
N GLY A 89 -4.00 -3.62 -3.00
CA GLY A 89 -3.03 -3.78 -4.09
C GLY A 89 -1.72 -4.44 -3.69
N ASN A 90 -1.55 -4.81 -2.42
CA ASN A 90 -0.40 -5.57 -1.93
C ASN A 90 -0.73 -7.06 -1.80
N ALA A 91 0.31 -7.88 -1.73
CA ALA A 91 0.18 -9.29 -1.38
C ALA A 91 1.39 -9.77 -0.55
N ILE A 92 1.17 -10.79 0.26
CA ILE A 92 2.22 -11.56 0.94
C ILE A 92 2.59 -12.72 0.02
N THR A 93 3.82 -12.71 -0.45
CA THR A 93 4.39 -13.75 -1.33
C THR A 93 5.52 -14.46 -0.58
N VAL A 94 5.55 -15.78 -0.68
CA VAL A 94 6.55 -16.62 -0.02
C VAL A 94 7.27 -17.52 -1.02
N SER A 95 8.48 -17.96 -0.68
CA SER A 95 9.24 -18.91 -1.48
C SER A 95 8.50 -20.26 -1.55
N PRO A 96 8.75 -21.08 -2.60
CA PRO A 96 8.20 -22.43 -2.68
C PRO A 96 8.50 -23.29 -1.45
N THR A 97 9.70 -23.15 -0.90
CA THR A 97 10.14 -23.87 0.32
C THR A 97 9.30 -23.46 1.52
N LEU A 98 9.12 -22.16 1.76
CA LEU A 98 8.31 -21.69 2.88
C LEU A 98 6.83 -22.02 2.69
N TYR A 99 6.32 -21.90 1.45
CA TYR A 99 4.93 -22.31 1.15
C TYR A 99 4.67 -23.77 1.50
N ALA A 100 5.55 -24.67 1.09
CA ALA A 100 5.45 -26.10 1.41
C ALA A 100 5.54 -26.37 2.93
N ALA A 101 6.43 -25.65 3.63
CA ALA A 101 6.56 -25.77 5.09
C ALA A 101 5.29 -25.30 5.83
N ILE A 102 4.72 -24.17 5.41
CA ILE A 102 3.44 -23.65 5.96
C ILE A 102 2.32 -24.64 5.68
N ALA A 103 2.21 -25.16 4.44
CA ALA A 103 1.18 -26.13 4.08
C ALA A 103 1.27 -27.43 4.88
N ALA A 104 2.49 -27.93 5.11
CA ALA A 104 2.74 -29.13 5.91
C ALA A 104 2.45 -28.92 7.41
N ALA A 105 2.62 -27.71 7.92
CA ALA A 105 2.37 -27.38 9.33
C ALA A 105 0.92 -26.94 9.60
N ALA A 106 0.11 -26.73 8.57
CA ALA A 106 -1.25 -26.22 8.71
C ALA A 106 -2.22 -27.26 9.26
N ASP A 107 -3.18 -26.77 10.05
CA ASP A 107 -4.31 -27.56 10.59
C ASP A 107 -5.63 -27.25 9.86
N GLY A 108 -5.55 -26.72 8.64
CA GLY A 108 -6.70 -26.35 7.83
C GLY A 108 -6.27 -25.68 6.50
N ASP A 109 -7.19 -24.94 5.90
CA ASP A 109 -6.93 -24.25 4.64
C ASP A 109 -5.98 -23.04 4.86
N ILE A 110 -4.80 -23.06 4.27
CA ILE A 110 -3.81 -21.98 4.38
C ILE A 110 -4.25 -20.67 3.70
N ARG A 111 -5.37 -20.67 2.97
CA ARG A 111 -6.01 -19.46 2.47
C ARG A 111 -6.67 -18.64 3.57
N ASP A 112 -6.97 -19.25 4.70
CA ASP A 112 -7.36 -18.54 5.92
C ASP A 112 -6.11 -17.91 6.56
N PRO A 113 -6.07 -16.56 6.74
CA PRO A 113 -4.91 -15.91 7.33
C PRO A 113 -4.58 -16.36 8.76
N MET A 114 -5.57 -16.80 9.55
CA MET A 114 -5.33 -17.32 10.88
C MET A 114 -4.67 -18.70 10.83
N VAL A 115 -5.14 -19.57 9.94
CA VAL A 115 -4.56 -20.93 9.77
C VAL A 115 -3.11 -20.84 9.29
N SER A 116 -2.86 -20.04 8.26
CA SER A 116 -1.50 -19.84 7.73
C SER A 116 -0.57 -19.16 8.73
N GLY A 117 -1.08 -18.20 9.50
CA GLY A 117 -0.32 -17.54 10.57
C GLY A 117 0.09 -18.53 11.69
N ARG A 118 -0.84 -19.38 12.17
CA ARG A 118 -0.52 -20.44 13.13
C ARG A 118 0.46 -21.47 12.58
N ALA A 119 0.35 -21.79 11.28
CA ALA A 119 1.31 -22.66 10.62
C ALA A 119 2.70 -22.01 10.56
N LEU A 120 2.79 -20.71 10.26
CA LEU A 120 4.04 -19.94 10.31
C LEU A 120 4.64 -19.97 11.71
N ALA A 121 3.83 -19.81 12.78
CA ALA A 121 4.30 -19.90 14.16
C ALA A 121 4.97 -21.26 14.45
N ARG A 122 4.35 -22.37 13.99
CA ARG A 122 4.93 -23.73 14.14
C ARG A 122 6.24 -23.85 13.36
N VAL A 123 6.32 -23.34 12.14
CA VAL A 123 7.54 -23.35 11.32
C VAL A 123 8.65 -22.56 11.99
N ALA A 124 8.36 -21.34 12.47
CA ALA A 124 9.34 -20.50 13.19
C ALA A 124 9.84 -21.20 14.46
N ALA A 125 8.94 -21.75 15.28
CA ALA A 125 9.31 -22.49 16.49
C ALA A 125 10.19 -23.73 16.19
N GLN A 126 9.88 -24.49 15.15
CA GLN A 126 10.68 -25.65 14.73
C GLN A 126 12.09 -25.24 14.28
N ARG A 127 12.23 -24.14 13.51
CA ARG A 127 13.53 -23.60 13.10
C ARG A 127 14.35 -23.18 14.31
N LYS A 128 13.74 -22.44 15.23
CA LYS A 128 14.37 -22.01 16.49
C LYS A 128 14.87 -23.21 17.32
N ALA A 129 14.05 -24.28 17.44
CA ALA A 129 14.42 -25.49 18.15
C ALA A 129 15.60 -26.24 17.51
N ARG A 130 15.79 -26.10 16.19
CA ARG A 130 16.94 -26.67 15.44
C ARG A 130 18.15 -25.75 15.38
N GLY A 131 18.08 -24.52 15.96
CA GLY A 131 19.17 -23.54 15.90
C GLY A 131 19.37 -22.95 14.50
N GLU A 132 18.33 -22.99 13.65
CA GLU A 132 18.38 -22.38 12.32
C GLU A 132 18.13 -20.85 12.39
N GLU A 133 18.65 -20.12 11.40
CA GLU A 133 18.37 -18.68 11.27
C GLU A 133 16.87 -18.38 11.17
N PRO A 134 16.39 -17.30 11.80
CA PRO A 134 14.98 -16.89 11.67
C PRO A 134 14.58 -16.66 10.21
N LEU A 135 13.31 -16.93 9.90
CA LEU A 135 12.73 -16.60 8.61
C LEU A 135 12.84 -15.08 8.37
N THR A 136 13.19 -14.71 7.14
CA THR A 136 13.38 -13.30 6.79
C THR A 136 12.30 -12.87 5.79
N PHE A 137 11.62 -11.73 6.09
CA PHE A 137 10.60 -11.17 5.22
C PHE A 137 10.97 -9.75 4.76
N GLY A 138 10.84 -9.51 3.46
CA GLY A 138 11.01 -8.20 2.86
C GLY A 138 9.77 -7.31 3.03
N MET A 139 9.98 -6.06 3.41
CA MET A 139 8.97 -4.99 3.38
C MET A 139 9.60 -3.73 2.79
N THR A 140 8.78 -2.76 2.35
CA THR A 140 9.30 -1.69 1.50
C THR A 140 9.85 -0.48 2.26
N PHE A 141 9.35 -0.26 3.46
CA PHE A 141 9.75 0.87 4.32
C PHE A 141 9.24 0.67 5.77
N PRO A 142 9.94 1.17 6.80
CA PRO A 142 9.48 1.03 8.20
C PRO A 142 8.11 1.63 8.45
N PHE A 143 7.83 2.83 7.90
CA PHE A 143 6.51 3.45 7.88
C PHE A 143 5.76 3.05 6.61
N SER A 144 5.33 1.78 6.52
CA SER A 144 4.59 1.28 5.37
C SER A 144 3.48 0.32 5.78
N THR A 145 2.40 0.34 5.02
CA THR A 145 1.34 -0.65 5.13
C THR A 145 1.86 -2.07 4.92
N HIS A 146 2.85 -2.28 4.05
CA HIS A 146 3.51 -3.57 3.85
C HIS A 146 4.09 -4.13 5.17
N ASN A 147 4.79 -3.27 5.95
CA ASN A 147 5.29 -3.60 7.28
C ASN A 147 4.14 -3.93 8.25
N TYR A 148 3.10 -3.08 8.24
CA TYR A 148 1.96 -3.27 9.15
C TYR A 148 1.12 -4.49 8.80
N HIS A 149 0.96 -4.85 7.53
CA HIS A 149 0.26 -6.07 7.11
C HIS A 149 1.00 -7.34 7.57
N LEU A 150 2.33 -7.40 7.37
CA LEU A 150 3.13 -8.52 7.86
C LEU A 150 3.03 -8.64 9.38
N ARG A 151 3.25 -7.53 10.09
CA ARG A 151 3.18 -7.49 11.56
C ARG A 151 1.79 -7.85 12.10
N PHE A 152 0.73 -7.36 11.42
CA PHE A 152 -0.64 -7.64 11.83
C PHE A 152 -0.99 -9.11 11.65
N TRP A 153 -0.70 -9.69 10.48
CA TRP A 153 -0.92 -11.10 10.19
C TRP A 153 -0.16 -12.03 11.15
N MET A 154 1.13 -11.76 11.34
CA MET A 154 2.00 -12.53 12.24
C MET A 154 1.51 -12.46 13.68
N ALA A 155 1.33 -11.25 14.21
CA ALA A 155 0.96 -11.03 15.60
C ALA A 155 -0.46 -11.54 15.95
N ALA A 156 -1.38 -11.56 15.00
CA ALA A 156 -2.71 -12.14 15.18
C ALA A 156 -2.65 -13.66 15.43
N ALA A 157 -1.59 -14.32 14.97
CA ALA A 157 -1.34 -15.75 15.13
C ALA A 157 -0.22 -16.06 16.14
N ASP A 158 0.04 -15.16 17.08
CA ASP A 158 1.07 -15.28 18.13
C ASP A 158 2.52 -15.39 17.62
N VAL A 159 2.83 -14.94 16.38
CA VAL A 159 4.21 -14.76 15.90
C VAL A 159 4.66 -13.33 16.23
N ASP A 160 5.71 -13.20 17.03
CA ASP A 160 6.31 -11.89 17.30
C ASP A 160 7.20 -11.47 16.13
N PRO A 161 6.83 -10.39 15.41
CA PRO A 161 7.55 -10.00 14.19
C PRO A 161 8.96 -9.45 14.44
N ASP A 162 9.34 -9.18 15.69
CA ASP A 162 10.68 -8.68 16.04
C ASP A 162 11.54 -9.76 16.70
N GLU A 163 10.92 -10.86 17.24
CA GLU A 163 11.62 -11.92 17.96
C GLU A 163 11.68 -13.26 17.21
N ASP A 164 10.61 -13.59 16.46
CA ASP A 164 10.47 -14.91 15.82
C ASP A 164 10.87 -14.91 14.34
N VAL A 165 10.91 -13.72 13.72
CA VAL A 165 11.31 -13.53 12.31
C VAL A 165 12.20 -12.30 12.18
N ARG A 166 12.74 -12.09 10.98
CA ARG A 166 13.50 -10.88 10.63
C ARG A 166 12.77 -10.11 9.55
N LEU A 167 12.47 -8.84 9.79
CA LEU A 167 11.91 -7.94 8.78
C LEU A 167 13.01 -7.05 8.22
N VAL A 168 13.14 -7.02 6.88
CA VAL A 168 14.19 -6.23 6.18
C VAL A 168 13.56 -5.28 5.16
N VAL A 169 14.18 -4.12 4.98
CA VAL A 169 13.74 -3.12 4.01
C VAL A 169 14.34 -3.42 2.64
N LEU A 170 13.49 -3.58 1.64
CA LEU A 170 13.88 -3.78 0.24
C LEU A 170 13.06 -2.87 -0.67
N PRO A 171 13.67 -2.19 -1.66
CA PRO A 171 12.91 -1.48 -2.67
C PRO A 171 12.04 -2.44 -3.50
N PRO A 172 10.81 -2.03 -3.91
CA PRO A 172 9.86 -2.90 -4.59
C PRO A 172 10.42 -3.67 -5.79
N PRO A 173 11.21 -3.08 -6.70
CA PRO A 173 11.76 -3.83 -7.85
C PRO A 173 12.75 -4.93 -7.48
N TYR A 174 13.36 -4.86 -6.29
CA TYR A 174 14.38 -5.85 -5.85
C TYR A 174 13.81 -7.00 -5.02
N MET A 175 12.51 -6.99 -4.71
CA MET A 175 11.87 -8.05 -3.93
C MET A 175 11.97 -9.43 -4.62
N VAL A 176 11.73 -9.44 -5.93
CA VAL A 176 11.75 -10.67 -6.75
C VAL A 176 13.15 -11.28 -6.78
N GLU A 177 14.18 -10.48 -7.06
CA GLU A 177 15.57 -10.92 -7.06
C GLU A 177 16.00 -11.41 -5.66
N SER A 178 15.61 -10.71 -4.61
CA SER A 178 15.94 -11.11 -3.24
C SER A 178 15.31 -12.44 -2.85
N LEU A 179 14.09 -12.74 -3.31
CA LEU A 179 13.46 -14.05 -3.12
C LEU A 179 14.16 -15.13 -3.93
N ALA A 180 14.51 -14.86 -5.20
CA ALA A 180 15.23 -15.80 -6.07
C ALA A 180 16.58 -16.18 -5.49
N ASN A 181 17.31 -15.22 -4.93
CA ASN A 181 18.63 -15.41 -4.31
C ASN A 181 18.56 -15.91 -2.86
N LYS A 182 17.35 -16.21 -2.33
CA LYS A 182 17.13 -16.68 -0.95
C LYS A 182 17.64 -15.71 0.13
N HIS A 183 17.69 -14.41 -0.18
CA HIS A 183 17.98 -13.37 0.82
C HIS A 183 16.77 -13.12 1.72
N VAL A 184 15.57 -13.46 1.24
CA VAL A 184 14.33 -13.46 2.00
C VAL A 184 13.55 -14.75 1.72
N ASP A 185 12.74 -15.19 2.70
CA ASP A 185 11.84 -16.33 2.60
C ASP A 185 10.46 -15.92 2.05
N GLY A 186 10.13 -14.66 2.21
CA GLY A 186 8.90 -14.05 1.71
C GLY A 186 8.99 -12.53 1.73
N PHE A 187 7.95 -11.87 1.23
CA PHE A 187 7.85 -10.41 1.23
C PHE A 187 6.40 -9.95 1.16
N CYS A 188 6.16 -8.71 1.58
CA CYS A 188 4.95 -7.96 1.27
C CYS A 188 5.29 -6.76 0.40
N VAL A 189 4.67 -6.66 -0.77
CA VAL A 189 4.92 -5.59 -1.74
C VAL A 189 3.67 -5.28 -2.57
N GLY A 190 3.60 -4.07 -3.12
CA GLY A 190 2.58 -3.67 -4.09
C GLY A 190 2.70 -4.39 -5.43
N ALA A 191 1.56 -4.58 -6.09
CA ALA A 191 1.55 -5.11 -7.45
C ALA A 191 2.39 -4.23 -8.40
N PRO A 192 3.08 -4.85 -9.40
CA PRO A 192 2.86 -6.21 -9.89
C PRO A 192 3.90 -7.24 -9.41
N TRP A 193 4.81 -6.89 -8.51
CA TRP A 193 6.00 -7.68 -8.20
C TRP A 193 5.68 -9.06 -7.63
N ASN A 194 4.55 -9.21 -6.93
CA ASN A 194 4.04 -10.51 -6.49
C ASN A 194 3.75 -11.44 -7.70
N SER A 195 3.07 -10.91 -8.71
CA SER A 195 2.75 -11.66 -9.94
C SER A 195 3.99 -12.02 -10.74
N VAL A 196 5.00 -11.13 -10.76
CA VAL A 196 6.29 -11.40 -11.41
C VAL A 196 7.00 -12.58 -10.73
N ALA A 197 7.03 -12.63 -9.40
CA ALA A 197 7.63 -13.76 -8.67
C ALA A 197 6.93 -15.10 -8.96
N VAL A 198 5.59 -15.08 -9.08
CA VAL A 198 4.80 -16.28 -9.44
C VAL A 198 5.06 -16.70 -10.88
N ASP A 199 5.06 -15.78 -11.83
CA ASP A 199 5.28 -16.09 -13.25
C ASP A 199 6.70 -16.62 -13.51
N LEU A 200 7.71 -16.20 -12.72
CA LEU A 200 9.07 -16.74 -12.74
C LEU A 200 9.21 -18.08 -12.00
N GLY A 201 8.17 -18.59 -11.37
CA GLY A 201 8.19 -19.87 -10.67
C GLY A 201 8.88 -19.84 -9.30
N ILE A 202 9.23 -18.68 -8.77
CA ILE A 202 10.01 -18.52 -7.53
C ILE A 202 9.19 -18.10 -6.33
N GLY A 203 7.89 -17.80 -6.51
CA GLY A 203 7.02 -17.35 -5.43
C GLY A 203 5.61 -17.93 -5.50
N PHE A 204 4.96 -17.97 -4.35
CA PHE A 204 3.54 -18.24 -4.17
C PHE A 204 2.90 -17.06 -3.46
N ILE A 205 1.82 -16.51 -3.99
CA ILE A 205 1.01 -15.53 -3.28
C ILE A 205 0.20 -16.27 -2.22
N LEU A 206 0.58 -16.10 -0.96
CA LEU A 206 -0.09 -16.69 0.17
C LEU A 206 -1.39 -15.94 0.47
N HIS A 207 -1.31 -14.60 0.62
CA HIS A 207 -2.45 -13.74 0.90
C HIS A 207 -2.45 -12.49 0.02
N PHE A 208 -3.63 -12.11 -0.44
CA PHE A 208 -3.89 -10.73 -0.80
C PHE A 208 -4.06 -9.92 0.49
N VAL A 209 -3.56 -8.69 0.55
CA VAL A 209 -3.76 -7.88 1.77
C VAL A 209 -5.23 -7.58 2.03
N SER A 210 -6.08 -7.60 1.00
CA SER A 210 -7.53 -7.49 1.16
C SER A 210 -8.17 -8.66 1.94
N GLU A 211 -7.42 -9.72 2.23
CA GLU A 211 -7.81 -10.84 3.10
C GLU A 211 -7.33 -10.63 4.55
N ILE A 212 -6.36 -9.74 4.75
CA ILE A 212 -5.86 -9.33 6.07
C ILE A 212 -6.66 -8.13 6.58
N LEU A 213 -6.78 -7.10 5.75
CA LEU A 213 -7.61 -5.91 5.96
C LEU A 213 -8.48 -5.72 4.73
N ALA A 214 -9.80 -5.77 4.87
CA ALA A 214 -10.70 -5.66 3.72
C ALA A 214 -10.49 -4.34 2.96
N ARG A 215 -10.03 -3.29 3.67
CA ARG A 215 -9.75 -1.97 3.12
C ARG A 215 -8.56 -1.34 3.85
N ALA A 216 -7.49 -1.08 3.13
CA ALA A 216 -6.29 -0.42 3.63
C ALA A 216 -5.85 0.68 2.66
N ALA A 217 -5.84 1.95 3.11
CA ALA A 217 -5.27 3.05 2.33
C ALA A 217 -3.76 2.81 2.15
N GLU A 218 -3.36 2.63 0.90
CA GLU A 218 -1.99 2.21 0.57
C GLU A 218 -1.16 3.38 0.03
N LYS A 219 -1.60 4.00 -1.04
CA LYS A 219 -0.89 5.10 -1.69
C LYS A 219 -1.76 6.35 -1.77
N VAL A 220 -1.11 7.49 -1.60
CA VAL A 220 -1.73 8.81 -1.70
C VAL A 220 -0.96 9.70 -2.66
N LEU A 221 -1.65 10.66 -3.25
CA LEU A 221 -1.02 11.83 -3.85
C LEU A 221 -0.59 12.74 -2.70
N GLY A 222 0.71 12.73 -2.39
CA GLY A 222 1.28 13.58 -1.34
C GLY A 222 1.75 14.92 -1.90
N VAL A 223 1.37 16.01 -1.24
CA VAL A 223 1.87 17.37 -1.52
C VAL A 223 2.29 18.05 -0.23
N ARG A 224 3.31 18.90 -0.24
CA ARG A 224 3.63 19.72 0.95
C ARG A 224 2.49 20.72 1.21
N SER A 225 2.16 20.95 2.49
CA SER A 225 1.13 21.93 2.89
C SER A 225 1.44 23.32 2.34
N ALA A 226 2.67 23.79 2.51
CA ALA A 226 3.09 25.09 1.99
C ALA A 226 2.92 25.21 0.46
N TRP A 227 3.30 24.18 -0.29
CA TRP A 227 3.09 24.18 -1.74
C TRP A 227 1.59 24.23 -2.12
N ALA A 228 0.75 23.52 -1.38
CA ALA A 228 -0.69 23.50 -1.62
C ALA A 228 -1.34 24.87 -1.32
N GLU A 229 -0.86 25.58 -0.31
CA GLU A 229 -1.30 26.93 0.05
C GLU A 229 -0.87 27.97 -0.99
N GLU A 230 0.32 27.82 -1.57
CA GLU A 230 0.86 28.67 -2.64
C GLU A 230 0.19 28.39 -4.00
N ASN A 231 -0.30 27.16 -4.23
CA ASN A 231 -0.80 26.68 -5.52
C ASN A 231 -2.21 26.04 -5.45
N PRO A 232 -3.21 26.68 -4.82
CA PRO A 232 -4.51 26.04 -4.57
C PRO A 232 -5.24 25.64 -5.86
N ASP A 233 -5.20 26.47 -6.90
CA ASP A 233 -5.85 26.18 -8.19
C ASP A 233 -5.17 25.02 -8.94
N VAL A 234 -3.84 24.93 -8.84
CA VAL A 234 -3.06 23.86 -9.44
C VAL A 234 -3.41 22.54 -8.74
N LEU A 235 -3.49 22.54 -7.41
CA LEU A 235 -3.89 21.38 -6.63
C LEU A 235 -5.29 20.88 -7.02
N MET A 236 -6.27 21.78 -7.16
CA MET A 236 -7.64 21.40 -7.57
C MET A 236 -7.67 20.80 -8.97
N ARG A 237 -6.89 21.35 -9.92
CA ARG A 237 -6.77 20.79 -11.28
C ARG A 237 -6.09 19.43 -11.26
N LEU A 238 -5.06 19.26 -10.42
CA LEU A 238 -4.35 18.00 -10.25
C LEU A 238 -5.27 16.90 -9.71
N VAL A 239 -6.07 17.20 -8.67
CA VAL A 239 -7.05 16.25 -8.11
C VAL A 239 -8.11 15.88 -9.17
N ARG A 240 -8.61 16.85 -9.96
CA ARG A 240 -9.59 16.57 -11.04
C ARG A 240 -9.00 15.65 -12.13
N ALA A 241 -7.76 15.89 -12.54
CA ALA A 241 -7.10 15.06 -13.53
C ALA A 241 -6.94 13.60 -13.04
N HIS A 242 -6.58 13.42 -11.77
CA HIS A 242 -6.49 12.10 -11.14
C HIS A 242 -7.87 11.42 -11.01
N GLY A 243 -8.92 12.18 -10.67
CA GLY A 243 -10.29 11.68 -10.63
C GLY A 243 -10.77 11.15 -11.97
N ARG A 244 -10.48 11.88 -13.06
CA ARG A 244 -10.78 11.42 -14.44
C ARG A 244 -10.00 10.16 -14.80
N ALA A 245 -8.71 10.11 -14.44
CA ALA A 245 -7.87 8.94 -14.67
C ALA A 245 -8.37 7.72 -13.89
N ALA A 246 -8.76 7.88 -12.64
CA ALA A 246 -9.32 6.81 -11.83
C ALA A 246 -10.62 6.24 -12.45
N ALA A 247 -11.52 7.11 -12.88
CA ALA A 247 -12.75 6.70 -13.58
C ALA A 247 -12.44 5.95 -14.90
N PHE A 248 -11.46 6.42 -15.68
CA PHE A 248 -11.02 5.78 -16.91
C PHE A 248 -10.43 4.38 -16.66
N ILE A 249 -9.62 4.22 -15.60
CA ILE A 249 -9.02 2.95 -15.20
C ILE A 249 -10.09 1.95 -14.78
N GLU A 250 -11.12 2.38 -14.07
CA GLU A 250 -12.15 1.47 -13.54
C GLU A 250 -13.14 0.99 -14.58
N ASP A 251 -13.23 1.65 -15.73
CA ASP A 251 -14.04 1.18 -16.85
C ASP A 251 -13.40 -0.07 -17.50
N PRO A 252 -14.08 -1.23 -17.47
CA PRO A 252 -13.56 -2.46 -18.06
C PRO A 252 -13.21 -2.34 -19.55
N ALA A 253 -13.88 -1.45 -20.29
CA ALA A 253 -13.62 -1.23 -21.72
C ALA A 253 -12.22 -0.65 -21.99
N ASN A 254 -11.61 0.02 -21.01
CA ASN A 254 -10.32 0.67 -21.13
C ASN A 254 -9.16 -0.22 -20.63
N ARG A 255 -9.43 -1.40 -20.09
CA ARG A 255 -8.43 -2.26 -19.42
C ARG A 255 -7.22 -2.60 -20.27
N ASP A 256 -7.43 -2.89 -21.56
CA ASP A 256 -6.34 -3.23 -22.48
C ASP A 256 -5.47 -2.01 -22.76
N GLU A 257 -6.06 -0.85 -23.01
CA GLU A 257 -5.35 0.40 -23.22
C GLU A 257 -4.54 0.80 -21.98
N VAL A 258 -5.17 0.79 -20.80
CA VAL A 258 -4.51 1.10 -19.53
C VAL A 258 -3.35 0.13 -19.28
N SER A 259 -3.55 -1.16 -19.50
CA SER A 259 -2.52 -2.17 -19.30
C SER A 259 -1.31 -1.95 -20.21
N ALA A 260 -1.56 -1.60 -21.48
CA ALA A 260 -0.48 -1.30 -22.44
C ALA A 260 0.29 -0.02 -22.05
N MET A 261 -0.39 1.04 -21.63
CA MET A 261 0.25 2.28 -21.15
C MET A 261 1.15 2.02 -19.93
N LEU A 262 0.62 1.34 -18.93
CA LEU A 262 1.35 1.07 -17.68
C LEU A 262 2.52 0.09 -17.89
N ALA A 263 2.46 -0.79 -18.90
CA ALA A 263 3.52 -1.74 -19.23
C ALA A 263 4.77 -1.08 -19.85
N ALA A 264 4.66 0.17 -20.30
CA ALA A 264 5.79 0.87 -20.92
C ALA A 264 7.04 0.86 -20.03
N PRO A 265 8.26 0.70 -20.60
CA PRO A 265 9.50 0.58 -19.85
C PRO A 265 9.80 1.75 -18.91
N ASN A 266 9.38 2.96 -19.28
CA ASN A 266 9.51 4.17 -18.46
C ASN A 266 8.35 4.39 -17.47
N ARG A 267 7.44 3.42 -17.37
CA ARG A 267 6.32 3.38 -16.42
C ARG A 267 6.57 2.25 -15.41
N ILE A 268 5.78 1.18 -15.43
CA ILE A 268 6.00 0.05 -14.52
C ILE A 268 7.05 -0.90 -15.09
N GLY A 269 7.02 -1.16 -16.42
CA GLY A 269 8.04 -1.95 -17.11
C GLY A 269 7.88 -3.46 -16.92
N VAL A 270 6.64 -3.94 -16.80
CA VAL A 270 6.27 -5.37 -16.84
C VAL A 270 5.30 -5.61 -17.99
N THR A 271 4.96 -6.86 -18.30
CA THR A 271 4.07 -7.16 -19.42
C THR A 271 2.65 -6.61 -19.18
N ALA A 272 1.96 -6.20 -20.25
CA ALA A 272 0.58 -5.73 -20.17
C ALA A 272 -0.37 -6.79 -19.59
N GLU A 273 -0.09 -8.07 -19.83
CA GLU A 273 -0.88 -9.18 -19.25
C GLU A 273 -0.83 -9.17 -17.72
N VAL A 274 0.34 -8.96 -17.13
CA VAL A 274 0.52 -8.89 -15.66
C VAL A 274 -0.25 -7.70 -15.09
N ILE A 275 -0.18 -6.54 -15.75
CA ILE A 275 -0.95 -5.36 -15.35
C ILE A 275 -2.45 -5.63 -15.48
N ARG A 276 -2.90 -6.22 -16.60
CA ARG A 276 -4.29 -6.55 -16.83
C ARG A 276 -4.86 -7.44 -15.73
N ARG A 277 -4.17 -8.54 -15.40
CA ARG A 277 -4.56 -9.44 -14.32
C ARG A 277 -4.68 -8.72 -12.97
N THR A 278 -3.76 -7.79 -12.70
CA THR A 278 -3.76 -6.96 -11.49
C THR A 278 -5.00 -6.07 -11.42
N LEU A 279 -5.31 -5.35 -12.51
CA LEU A 279 -6.46 -4.44 -12.57
C LEU A 279 -7.80 -5.18 -12.55
N ASP A 280 -7.85 -6.39 -13.10
CA ASP A 280 -9.04 -7.26 -13.09
C ASP A 280 -9.20 -8.01 -11.75
N GLY A 281 -8.22 -7.94 -10.85
CA GLY A 281 -8.22 -8.69 -9.59
C GLY A 281 -8.17 -10.22 -9.79
N ARG A 282 -7.66 -10.69 -10.92
CA ARG A 282 -7.54 -12.12 -11.30
C ARG A 282 -6.09 -12.53 -11.40
N LEU A 283 -5.50 -12.98 -10.31
CA LEU A 283 -4.08 -13.21 -10.22
C LEU A 283 -3.72 -14.69 -10.20
N LYS A 284 -2.67 -15.07 -10.92
CA LYS A 284 -2.00 -16.33 -10.67
C LYS A 284 -1.35 -16.25 -9.29
N VAL A 285 -1.62 -17.25 -8.45
CA VAL A 285 -1.10 -17.30 -7.07
C VAL A 285 -0.05 -18.40 -6.87
N ALA A 286 0.10 -19.27 -7.85
CA ALA A 286 1.06 -20.37 -7.84
C ALA A 286 1.70 -20.57 -9.21
N PRO A 287 2.95 -21.02 -9.31
CA PRO A 287 3.63 -21.33 -10.58
C PRO A 287 2.86 -22.30 -11.48
N GLY A 288 2.09 -23.21 -10.89
CA GLY A 288 1.22 -24.17 -11.61
C GLY A 288 0.00 -23.55 -12.27
N GLY A 289 -0.17 -22.21 -12.25
CA GLY A 289 -1.23 -21.51 -12.95
C GLY A 289 -2.54 -21.37 -12.17
N THR A 290 -2.59 -21.75 -10.89
CA THR A 290 -3.77 -21.51 -10.04
C THR A 290 -4.11 -20.04 -9.98
N VAL A 291 -5.35 -19.68 -10.30
CA VAL A 291 -5.86 -18.31 -10.30
C VAL A 291 -6.78 -18.09 -9.11
N ARG A 292 -6.60 -16.97 -8.42
CA ARG A 292 -7.55 -16.46 -7.42
C ARG A 292 -8.11 -15.12 -7.88
N THR A 293 -9.36 -14.85 -7.54
CA THR A 293 -10.04 -13.61 -7.87
C THR A 293 -10.38 -12.84 -6.59
N SER A 294 -10.14 -11.54 -6.58
CA SER A 294 -10.57 -10.63 -5.53
C SER A 294 -10.99 -9.30 -6.15
N GLU A 295 -12.25 -8.95 -5.99
CA GLU A 295 -12.77 -7.65 -6.42
C GLU A 295 -12.17 -6.48 -5.62
N ARG A 296 -11.55 -6.79 -4.46
CA ARG A 296 -10.89 -5.82 -3.59
C ARG A 296 -9.38 -5.84 -3.71
N TYR A 297 -8.80 -6.56 -4.69
CA TYR A 297 -7.34 -6.68 -4.78
C TYR A 297 -6.66 -5.33 -4.89
N LEU A 298 -7.04 -4.51 -5.86
CA LEU A 298 -6.62 -3.12 -6.01
C LEU A 298 -7.83 -2.26 -6.37
N LEU A 299 -8.08 -1.24 -5.58
CA LEU A 299 -9.14 -0.27 -5.79
C LEU A 299 -8.49 1.09 -6.11
N VAL A 300 -8.77 1.62 -7.30
CA VAL A 300 -8.23 2.93 -7.73
C VAL A 300 -9.29 4.03 -7.62
N GLY A 301 -10.49 3.79 -8.11
CA GLY A 301 -11.60 4.77 -8.08
C GLY A 301 -12.92 4.23 -7.56
N ARG A 302 -13.20 2.94 -7.85
CA ARG A 302 -14.45 2.30 -7.40
C ARG A 302 -14.51 2.20 -5.88
N ALA A 303 -15.70 2.00 -5.34
CA ALA A 303 -15.94 1.90 -3.91
C ALA A 303 -15.36 3.09 -3.12
N GLN A 304 -15.42 4.31 -3.69
CA GLN A 304 -14.87 5.53 -3.11
C GLN A 304 -13.39 5.45 -2.70
N ALA A 305 -12.63 4.55 -3.31
CA ALA A 305 -11.23 4.32 -2.95
C ALA A 305 -10.35 5.56 -3.13
N ALA A 306 -10.67 6.41 -4.12
CA ALA A 306 -9.92 7.63 -4.39
C ALA A 306 -10.13 8.74 -3.35
N ARG A 307 -11.23 8.71 -2.58
CA ARG A 307 -11.52 9.69 -1.54
C ARG A 307 -10.73 9.36 -0.27
N PRO A 308 -9.86 10.25 0.23
CA PRO A 308 -9.12 10.00 1.47
C PRO A 308 -10.06 9.82 2.66
N ASP A 309 -9.81 8.81 3.49
CA ASP A 309 -10.60 8.52 4.67
C ASP A 309 -9.77 8.72 5.95
N PRO A 310 -10.09 9.73 6.80
CA PRO A 310 -9.38 9.97 8.05
C PRO A 310 -9.40 8.80 9.06
N VAL A 311 -10.38 7.88 8.97
CA VAL A 311 -10.42 6.66 9.79
C VAL A 311 -9.25 5.74 9.42
N GLN A 312 -8.93 5.63 8.14
CA GLN A 312 -7.74 4.90 7.67
C GLN A 312 -6.44 5.52 8.23
N ALA A 313 -6.34 6.85 8.25
CA ALA A 313 -5.18 7.54 8.85
C ALA A 313 -5.06 7.27 10.35
N ALA A 314 -6.18 7.23 11.07
CA ALA A 314 -6.21 6.89 12.50
C ALA A 314 -5.73 5.44 12.74
N TRP A 315 -6.14 4.49 11.90
CA TRP A 315 -5.67 3.10 11.98
C TRP A 315 -4.16 3.00 11.73
N LEU A 316 -3.65 3.69 10.71
CA LEU A 316 -2.23 3.73 10.41
C LEU A 316 -1.41 4.30 11.58
N TYR A 317 -1.89 5.38 12.20
CA TYR A 317 -1.27 5.93 13.40
C TYR A 317 -1.32 4.95 14.57
N ALA A 318 -2.44 4.24 14.77
CA ALA A 318 -2.55 3.20 15.79
C ALA A 318 -1.51 2.09 15.59
N GLN A 319 -1.22 1.70 14.33
CA GLN A 319 -0.13 0.75 14.05
C GLN A 319 1.24 1.35 14.38
N MET A 320 1.50 2.62 14.08
CA MET A 320 2.76 3.28 14.50
C MET A 320 2.94 3.25 16.02
N VAL A 321 1.88 3.50 16.77
CA VAL A 321 1.91 3.40 18.24
C VAL A 321 2.11 1.97 18.70
N ARG A 322 1.36 1.02 18.13
CA ARG A 322 1.46 -0.41 18.47
C ARG A 322 2.90 -0.93 18.35
N TRP A 323 3.62 -0.48 17.33
CA TRP A 323 4.97 -0.95 17.01
C TRP A 323 6.08 -0.04 17.50
N GLY A 324 5.77 0.88 18.44
CA GLY A 324 6.78 1.73 19.10
C GLY A 324 7.40 2.81 18.21
N GLN A 325 6.77 3.10 17.07
CA GLN A 325 7.24 4.13 16.12
C GLN A 325 6.71 5.53 16.46
N ALA A 326 5.66 5.61 17.26
CA ALA A 326 5.05 6.86 17.73
C ALA A 326 4.57 6.72 19.18
N PRO A 327 4.63 7.79 19.99
CA PRO A 327 3.95 7.80 21.28
C PRO A 327 2.41 7.86 21.08
N LEU A 328 1.66 7.35 22.05
CA LEU A 328 0.21 7.53 22.07
C LEU A 328 -0.12 8.98 22.49
N SER A 329 -0.78 9.74 21.62
CA SER A 329 -1.13 11.14 21.84
C SER A 329 -2.37 11.52 21.05
N THR A 330 -3.29 12.22 21.67
CA THR A 330 -4.49 12.78 21.04
C THR A 330 -4.14 13.79 19.95
N ASP A 331 -3.11 14.62 20.19
CA ASP A 331 -2.68 15.64 19.22
C ASP A 331 -2.05 15.01 18.00
N LEU A 332 -1.23 13.97 18.17
CA LEU A 332 -0.64 13.24 17.04
C LEU A 332 -1.71 12.43 16.27
N LEU A 333 -2.72 11.88 16.95
CA LEU A 333 -3.86 11.24 16.30
C LEU A 333 -4.65 12.24 15.44
N ALA A 334 -4.94 13.42 16.00
CA ALA A 334 -5.60 14.50 15.27
C ALA A 334 -4.75 14.95 14.06
N GLY A 335 -3.45 15.11 14.26
CA GLY A 335 -2.49 15.42 13.19
C GLY A 335 -2.44 14.35 12.10
N ALA A 336 -2.48 13.07 12.45
CA ALA A 336 -2.53 11.97 11.48
C ALA A 336 -3.82 12.01 10.64
N LYS A 337 -4.98 12.20 11.28
CA LYS A 337 -6.27 12.35 10.59
C LYS A 337 -6.27 13.55 9.63
N ALA A 338 -5.66 14.66 10.01
CA ALA A 338 -5.60 15.90 9.22
C ALA A 338 -4.73 15.80 7.95
N VAL A 339 -3.88 14.78 7.84
CA VAL A 339 -3.12 14.50 6.60
C VAL A 339 -4.06 14.13 5.46
N PHE A 340 -5.09 13.35 5.74
CA PHE A 340 -6.07 12.91 4.75
C PHE A 340 -7.13 13.99 4.59
N ARG A 341 -7.26 14.51 3.36
CA ARG A 341 -8.03 15.71 3.04
C ARG A 341 -9.25 15.40 2.15
N PRO A 342 -10.30 14.73 2.71
CA PRO A 342 -11.55 14.52 1.97
C PRO A 342 -12.24 15.82 1.58
N ASP A 343 -12.04 16.90 2.32
CA ASP A 343 -12.56 18.23 2.01
C ASP A 343 -12.00 18.79 0.68
N LEU A 344 -10.68 18.61 0.42
CA LEU A 344 -10.06 19.02 -0.84
C LEU A 344 -10.51 18.14 -2.00
N TYR A 345 -10.65 16.81 -1.75
CA TYR A 345 -11.23 15.89 -2.72
C TYR A 345 -12.66 16.30 -3.11
N ASP A 346 -13.52 16.52 -2.11
CA ASP A 346 -14.92 16.89 -2.30
C ASP A 346 -15.07 18.26 -2.99
N ALA A 347 -14.19 19.22 -2.70
CA ALA A 347 -14.17 20.51 -3.38
C ALA A 347 -13.78 20.40 -4.85
N ALA A 348 -12.90 19.46 -5.21
CA ALA A 348 -12.45 19.25 -6.58
C ALA A 348 -13.43 18.42 -7.43
N LEU A 349 -14.04 17.38 -6.86
CA LEU A 349 -14.78 16.33 -7.58
C LEU A 349 -16.27 16.27 -7.22
N GLY A 350 -16.71 17.04 -6.23
CA GLY A 350 -18.05 16.95 -5.66
C GLY A 350 -18.16 15.90 -4.55
N LYS A 351 -19.08 16.11 -3.62
CA LYS A 351 -19.35 15.14 -2.56
C LYS A 351 -20.01 13.89 -3.15
N THR A 352 -19.37 12.75 -2.94
CA THR A 352 -20.01 11.45 -3.15
C THR A 352 -20.92 11.16 -1.96
N GLN A 353 -22.21 11.00 -2.23
CA GLN A 353 -23.18 10.64 -1.19
C GLN A 353 -23.20 9.13 -1.03
N SER A 354 -23.02 8.66 0.18
CA SER A 354 -23.15 7.30 0.71
C SER A 354 -21.91 6.40 0.62
N PRO A 355 -21.65 5.59 1.67
CA PRO A 355 -20.73 4.48 1.62
C PRO A 355 -21.11 3.54 0.47
N SER A 356 -20.15 3.05 -0.27
CA SER A 356 -20.41 2.05 -1.30
C SER A 356 -20.84 0.74 -0.68
N ALA A 357 -21.74 0.01 -1.34
CA ALA A 357 -22.13 -1.32 -0.91
C ALA A 357 -20.87 -2.20 -0.74
N GLY A 358 -20.74 -2.82 0.44
CA GLY A 358 -19.62 -3.72 0.76
C GLY A 358 -18.43 -3.06 1.46
N GLU A 359 -18.49 -1.79 1.88
CA GLU A 359 -17.50 -1.23 2.81
C GLU A 359 -17.65 -1.85 4.21
N PRO A 360 -16.52 -2.19 4.90
CA PRO A 360 -16.59 -2.65 6.28
C PRO A 360 -17.12 -1.51 7.17
N ALA A 361 -17.95 -1.85 8.16
CA ALA A 361 -18.58 -0.88 9.05
C ALA A 361 -17.54 -0.07 9.87
N ASP A 362 -16.39 -0.66 10.14
CA ASP A 362 -15.25 -0.04 10.83
C ASP A 362 -14.22 0.60 9.87
N HIS A 363 -14.52 0.68 8.58
CA HIS A 363 -13.66 1.21 7.51
C HIS A 363 -12.35 0.43 7.26
N ILE A 364 -12.06 -0.63 8.01
CA ILE A 364 -10.83 -1.43 7.94
C ILE A 364 -11.13 -2.88 7.56
N GLY A 365 -12.02 -3.55 8.29
CA GLY A 365 -12.40 -4.94 8.08
C GLY A 365 -11.23 -5.90 8.30
N ALA A 366 -10.61 -5.86 9.47
CA ALA A 366 -9.51 -6.74 9.82
C ALA A 366 -9.99 -8.19 10.01
N PHE A 367 -9.19 -9.17 9.55
CA PHE A 367 -9.52 -10.60 9.66
C PHE A 367 -9.52 -11.12 11.12
N ALA A 368 -8.91 -10.38 12.03
CA ALA A 368 -8.77 -10.75 13.44
C ALA A 368 -8.87 -9.53 14.35
N GLY A 369 -9.25 -9.76 15.60
CA GLY A 369 -9.40 -8.74 16.62
C GLY A 369 -10.73 -8.00 16.54
N PRO A 370 -10.95 -7.01 17.42
CA PRO A 370 -12.15 -6.19 17.40
C PRO A 370 -12.15 -5.22 16.22
N GLY A 371 -13.34 -4.79 15.78
CA GLY A 371 -13.48 -3.71 14.82
C GLY A 371 -12.75 -2.45 15.29
N PHE A 372 -12.25 -1.67 14.34
CA PHE A 372 -11.48 -0.46 14.65
C PHE A 372 -12.40 0.74 14.91
N ASP A 373 -12.26 1.37 16.07
CA ASP A 373 -12.89 2.66 16.37
C ASP A 373 -11.81 3.75 16.39
N ALA A 374 -11.92 4.69 15.45
CA ALA A 374 -11.01 5.84 15.35
C ALA A 374 -11.16 6.87 16.49
N ASN A 375 -12.17 6.71 17.35
CA ASN A 375 -12.38 7.54 18.53
C ASN A 375 -11.86 6.86 19.81
N ASP A 376 -11.59 5.54 19.76
CA ASP A 376 -11.05 4.78 20.89
C ASP A 376 -9.84 3.91 20.46
N VAL A 377 -8.79 4.59 20.03
CA VAL A 377 -7.51 3.95 19.67
C VAL A 377 -6.89 3.23 20.89
N VAL A 378 -7.15 3.69 22.10
CA VAL A 378 -6.65 3.07 23.33
C VAL A 378 -7.21 1.66 23.51
N ALA A 379 -8.54 1.50 23.38
CA ALA A 379 -9.17 0.19 23.45
C ALA A 379 -8.69 -0.75 22.33
N HIS A 380 -8.55 -0.22 21.10
CA HIS A 380 -8.00 -0.99 19.98
C HIS A 380 -6.59 -1.53 20.31
N LEU A 381 -5.71 -0.67 20.81
CA LEU A 381 -4.34 -1.06 21.18
C LEU A 381 -4.33 -2.08 22.32
N ALA A 382 -5.20 -1.92 23.33
CA ALA A 382 -5.28 -2.82 24.48
C ALA A 382 -5.75 -4.24 24.11
N ALA A 383 -6.46 -4.41 23.00
CA ALA A 383 -6.93 -5.70 22.52
C ALA A 383 -5.81 -6.63 21.99
N TRP A 384 -4.60 -6.10 21.78
CA TRP A 384 -3.51 -6.85 21.18
C TRP A 384 -2.44 -7.23 22.20
N LYS A 385 -2.11 -8.55 22.23
CA LYS A 385 -1.09 -9.10 23.12
C LYS A 385 0.33 -8.70 22.71
N ILE A 386 0.61 -8.67 21.40
CA ILE A 386 1.94 -8.35 20.85
C ILE A 386 1.98 -6.91 20.36
N GLY A 387 2.95 -6.16 20.85
CA GLY A 387 3.21 -4.77 20.50
C GLY A 387 4.44 -4.24 21.24
N ARG A 388 4.88 -3.02 20.89
CA ARG A 388 6.07 -2.32 21.45
C ARG A 388 5.67 -0.97 22.03
N ARG A 389 4.66 -0.94 22.88
CA ARG A 389 4.11 0.27 23.52
C ARG A 389 4.88 0.63 24.77
#